data_b89943bb107a4f10740b478952f633fc
#
_entry.id   b89943bb107a4f10740b478952f633fc
#
_cell.length_a   1.000
_cell.length_b   1.000
_cell.length_c   1.000
_cell.angle_alpha   90.00
_cell.angle_beta   90.00
_cell.angle_gamma   90.00
#
_symmetry.space_group_name_H-M   'P 1'
#
loop_
_entity.id
_entity.type
_entity.pdbx_description
1 polymer ?
#
loop_
_entity_poly.entity_id
_entity_poly.type
_entity_poly.pdbx_seq_one_letter_code
_entity_poly.pdbx_strand_id
1 'polypeptide(L)'
;GRFPEGPHIYKKDNWYYLLISEGGTEYGHKITIARSRYIDGPYEQNPANPILTHINRNMQSSPIQGVGHADIIQAPDESWWTVFLAFRPQSDMHHLLGRETFLAPVRWDKNAWPVINGDGSVSLEMDVPTLPQQPFATKPVRTNFKNGKLGLEWVHVRNPHPENYTFDSNKLRLKPTPITLNDFKDSPTLVCRRQEHIDFTATTSVQLQKASSGDEAGLTVYMSETSHYDLFVKQLSDKKQALILRYRLGELSHIEKEII
;
A
#
# COMPACT_ATOMS: atom_id res chain seq x y z
N GLY A 1 11.44 -22.03 10.43
CA GLY A 1 10.85 -21.72 9.13
C GLY A 1 11.77 -20.91 8.24
N ARG A 2 11.33 -20.63 7.02
CA ARG A 2 12.06 -19.78 6.07
C ARG A 2 11.70 -18.30 6.38
N PHE A 3 12.73 -17.42 6.45
CA PHE A 3 12.56 -15.99 6.69
C PHE A 3 11.73 -15.66 7.96
N PRO A 4 12.16 -16.08 9.17
CA PRO A 4 11.48 -15.64 10.37
C PRO A 4 11.66 -14.13 10.56
N GLU A 5 10.54 -13.43 10.83
CA GLU A 5 10.51 -11.98 10.96
C GLU A 5 9.41 -11.51 11.91
N GLY A 6 9.45 -10.22 12.28
CA GLY A 6 8.43 -9.59 13.10
C GLY A 6 8.14 -10.32 14.43
N PRO A 7 9.14 -10.65 15.25
CA PRO A 7 8.89 -11.32 16.52
C PRO A 7 8.24 -10.36 17.52
N HIS A 8 7.12 -10.79 18.11
CA HIS A 8 6.44 -10.07 19.18
C HIS A 8 6.29 -10.98 20.40
N ILE A 9 6.52 -10.44 21.60
CA ILE A 9 6.29 -11.15 22.86
C ILE A 9 5.12 -10.49 23.59
N TYR A 10 4.10 -11.29 23.89
CA TYR A 10 2.94 -10.89 24.67
C TYR A 10 2.90 -11.63 25.99
N LYS A 11 2.54 -10.92 27.07
CA LYS A 11 2.24 -11.56 28.35
C LYS A 11 0.74 -11.58 28.54
N LYS A 12 0.18 -12.79 28.70
CA LYS A 12 -1.21 -12.97 29.06
C LYS A 12 -1.32 -14.06 30.12
N ASP A 13 -1.98 -13.73 31.21
CA ASP A 13 -2.04 -14.58 32.40
C ASP A 13 -0.62 -14.96 32.88
N ASN A 14 -0.34 -16.24 33.00
CA ASN A 14 0.97 -16.76 33.41
C ASN A 14 1.82 -17.26 32.23
N TRP A 15 1.56 -16.78 30.99
CA TRP A 15 2.28 -17.19 29.81
C TRP A 15 2.92 -16.01 29.09
N TYR A 16 4.11 -16.23 28.53
CA TYR A 16 4.75 -15.41 27.51
C TYR A 16 4.52 -16.08 26.16
N TYR A 17 3.96 -15.35 25.21
CA TYR A 17 3.69 -15.83 23.87
C TYR A 17 4.65 -15.16 22.91
N LEU A 18 5.36 -15.95 22.11
CA LEU A 18 6.24 -15.49 21.04
C LEU A 18 5.52 -15.71 19.71
N LEU A 19 5.10 -14.63 19.09
CA LEU A 19 4.50 -14.60 17.76
C LEU A 19 5.60 -14.34 16.73
N ILE A 20 5.61 -15.08 15.63
CA ILE A 20 6.61 -14.95 14.56
C ILE A 20 5.92 -15.09 13.21
N SER A 21 6.31 -14.23 12.26
CA SER A 21 6.01 -14.40 10.85
C SER A 21 7.05 -15.26 10.17
N GLU A 22 6.64 -16.06 9.20
CA GLU A 22 7.51 -16.92 8.42
C GLU A 22 7.06 -16.99 6.95
N GLY A 23 7.96 -17.37 6.05
CA GLY A 23 7.68 -17.57 4.64
C GLY A 23 7.99 -16.37 3.75
N GLY A 24 8.20 -15.18 4.35
CA GLY A 24 8.36 -13.93 3.62
C GLY A 24 7.04 -13.42 3.05
N THR A 25 7.01 -12.18 2.56
CA THR A 25 5.80 -11.57 1.96
C THR A 25 5.53 -12.16 0.57
N GLU A 26 5.13 -13.40 0.56
CA GLU A 26 4.81 -14.22 -0.61
C GLU A 26 3.55 -15.04 -0.32
N TYR A 27 3.11 -15.87 -1.27
CA TYR A 27 1.96 -16.78 -1.10
C TYR A 27 2.16 -17.82 0.02
N GLY A 28 3.40 -18.09 0.42
CA GLY A 28 3.76 -18.98 1.53
C GLY A 28 3.81 -18.32 2.91
N HIS A 29 3.42 -17.05 3.03
CA HIS A 29 3.46 -16.28 4.27
C HIS A 29 2.50 -16.87 5.32
N LYS A 30 2.92 -16.84 6.59
CA LYS A 30 2.16 -17.43 7.68
C LYS A 30 2.59 -16.87 9.04
N ILE A 31 1.76 -17.05 10.03
CA ILE A 31 2.02 -16.73 11.43
C ILE A 31 2.09 -18.01 12.24
N THR A 32 3.15 -18.13 13.03
CA THR A 32 3.35 -19.17 14.03
C THR A 32 3.44 -18.55 15.42
N ILE A 33 3.12 -19.33 16.44
CA ILE A 33 3.20 -18.89 17.84
C ILE A 33 3.73 -20.00 18.73
N ALA A 34 4.51 -19.61 19.73
CA ALA A 34 4.98 -20.46 20.80
C ALA A 34 4.71 -19.77 22.15
N ARG A 35 4.78 -20.51 23.26
CA ARG A 35 4.61 -19.92 24.61
C ARG A 35 5.57 -20.53 25.62
N SER A 36 5.83 -19.80 26.68
CA SER A 36 6.63 -20.24 27.83
C SER A 36 6.12 -19.64 29.13
N ARG A 37 6.46 -20.28 30.25
CA ARG A 37 6.26 -19.69 31.61
C ARG A 37 7.32 -18.63 31.92
N TYR A 38 8.43 -18.63 31.22
CA TYR A 38 9.56 -17.72 31.40
C TYR A 38 9.83 -16.98 30.11
N ILE A 39 10.23 -15.71 30.20
CA ILE A 39 10.48 -14.86 29.03
C ILE A 39 11.65 -15.36 28.18
N ASP A 40 12.60 -16.02 28.80
CA ASP A 40 13.79 -16.63 28.17
C ASP A 40 13.59 -18.09 27.74
N GLY A 41 12.39 -18.63 27.94
CA GLY A 41 11.99 -19.99 27.52
C GLY A 41 12.23 -21.06 28.60
N PRO A 42 12.22 -22.34 28.21
CA PRO A 42 11.97 -22.84 26.86
C PRO A 42 10.54 -22.60 26.38
N TYR A 43 10.39 -22.34 25.07
CA TYR A 43 9.10 -22.13 24.44
C TYR A 43 8.54 -23.41 23.82
N GLU A 44 7.29 -23.74 24.13
CA GLU A 44 6.52 -24.79 23.48
C GLU A 44 5.76 -24.24 22.28
N GLN A 45 5.80 -24.92 21.15
CA GLN A 45 5.05 -24.53 19.96
C GLN A 45 3.57 -24.83 20.11
N ASN A 46 2.73 -23.97 19.50
CA ASN A 46 1.32 -24.28 19.35
C ASN A 46 1.16 -25.49 18.40
N PRO A 47 0.48 -26.56 18.84
CA PRO A 47 0.26 -27.74 18.00
C PRO A 47 -0.60 -27.45 16.75
N ALA A 48 -1.33 -26.33 16.72
CA ALA A 48 -2.13 -25.88 15.57
C ALA A 48 -1.38 -24.89 14.65
N ASN A 49 -0.06 -24.71 14.82
CA ASN A 49 0.70 -23.87 13.90
C ASN A 49 0.64 -24.37 12.46
N PRO A 50 0.58 -23.45 11.47
CA PRO A 50 0.45 -21.99 11.60
C PRO A 50 -0.95 -21.56 12.03
N ILE A 51 -1.02 -20.54 12.91
CA ILE A 51 -2.30 -20.02 13.43
C ILE A 51 -3.00 -19.06 12.47
N LEU A 52 -2.30 -18.58 11.45
CA LEU A 52 -2.82 -17.75 10.36
C LEU A 52 -2.04 -18.05 9.09
N THR A 53 -2.72 -18.48 8.02
CA THR A 53 -2.14 -18.69 6.70
C THR A 53 -3.21 -18.92 5.62
N HIS A 54 -2.91 -18.52 4.39
CA HIS A 54 -3.71 -18.85 3.20
C HIS A 54 -2.91 -19.69 2.18
N ILE A 55 -1.81 -20.31 2.57
CA ILE A 55 -0.89 -21.06 1.70
C ILE A 55 -1.60 -22.14 0.86
N ASN A 56 -2.64 -22.75 1.40
CA ASN A 56 -3.39 -23.83 0.73
C ASN A 56 -4.73 -23.34 0.16
N ARG A 57 -4.96 -22.02 0.11
CA ARG A 57 -6.20 -21.43 -0.41
C ARG A 57 -5.93 -20.87 -1.81
N ASN A 58 -6.70 -21.29 -2.78
CA ASN A 58 -6.62 -20.69 -4.11
C ASN A 58 -7.30 -19.32 -4.16
N MET A 59 -6.98 -18.53 -5.17
CA MET A 59 -7.50 -17.16 -5.33
C MET A 59 -9.02 -17.09 -5.54
N GLN A 60 -9.63 -18.13 -6.11
CA GLN A 60 -11.08 -18.18 -6.33
C GLN A 60 -11.83 -18.39 -5.03
N SER A 61 -11.29 -19.20 -4.11
CA SER A 61 -11.89 -19.48 -2.82
C SER A 61 -11.48 -18.47 -1.73
N SER A 62 -10.36 -17.77 -1.91
CA SER A 62 -9.87 -16.75 -0.99
C SER A 62 -9.15 -15.63 -1.75
N PRO A 63 -9.82 -14.49 -1.96
CA PRO A 63 -9.22 -13.35 -2.67
C PRO A 63 -8.10 -12.65 -1.88
N ILE A 64 -7.86 -13.05 -0.62
CA ILE A 64 -6.79 -12.55 0.23
C ILE A 64 -5.67 -13.59 0.25
N GLN A 65 -4.43 -13.16 0.02
CA GLN A 65 -3.26 -14.02 0.00
C GLN A 65 -2.10 -13.37 0.76
N GLY A 66 -1.04 -14.15 1.04
CA GLY A 66 0.18 -13.66 1.67
C GLY A 66 -0.01 -13.12 3.10
N VAL A 67 -0.95 -13.71 3.85
CA VAL A 67 -1.30 -13.27 5.21
C VAL A 67 -0.16 -13.52 6.19
N GLY A 68 0.32 -12.48 6.86
CA GLY A 68 1.43 -12.59 7.81
C GLY A 68 1.80 -11.26 8.46
N HIS A 69 2.94 -11.24 9.15
CA HIS A 69 3.50 -10.09 9.86
C HIS A 69 2.47 -9.43 10.80
N ALA A 70 1.98 -10.23 11.76
CA ALA A 70 0.85 -9.86 12.61
C ALA A 70 1.27 -9.31 13.96
N ASP A 71 0.42 -8.41 14.47
CA ASP A 71 0.37 -7.98 15.87
C ASP A 71 -0.96 -8.40 16.50
N ILE A 72 -0.94 -8.75 17.79
CA ILE A 72 -2.14 -9.05 18.59
C ILE A 72 -2.34 -7.94 19.61
N ILE A 73 -3.57 -7.44 19.71
CA ILE A 73 -3.94 -6.37 20.62
C ILE A 73 -5.22 -6.70 21.38
N GLN A 74 -5.30 -6.30 22.65
CA GLN A 74 -6.53 -6.27 23.40
C GLN A 74 -7.19 -4.90 23.27
N ALA A 75 -8.45 -4.87 22.86
CA ALA A 75 -9.23 -3.65 22.73
C ALA A 75 -9.77 -3.20 24.11
N PRO A 76 -10.26 -1.95 24.27
CA PRO A 76 -10.78 -1.44 25.53
C PRO A 76 -12.01 -2.20 26.09
N ASP A 77 -12.74 -2.93 25.25
CA ASP A 77 -13.86 -3.79 25.60
C ASP A 77 -13.42 -5.22 25.96
N GLU A 78 -12.11 -5.42 26.16
CA GLU A 78 -11.46 -6.69 26.46
C GLU A 78 -11.44 -7.71 25.30
N SER A 79 -12.07 -7.42 24.18
CA SER A 79 -11.96 -8.24 22.96
C SER A 79 -10.52 -8.25 22.42
N TRP A 80 -10.15 -9.35 21.75
CA TRP A 80 -8.81 -9.49 21.18
C TRP A 80 -8.86 -9.47 19.66
N TRP A 81 -7.92 -8.78 19.07
CA TRP A 81 -7.81 -8.57 17.63
C TRP A 81 -6.38 -8.79 17.16
N THR A 82 -6.23 -9.15 15.91
CA THR A 82 -4.94 -9.14 15.22
C THR A 82 -5.01 -8.23 14.01
N VAL A 83 -3.97 -7.40 13.84
CA VAL A 83 -3.70 -6.65 12.62
C VAL A 83 -2.53 -7.32 11.91
N PHE A 84 -2.60 -7.42 10.59
CA PHE A 84 -1.59 -8.13 9.80
C PHE A 84 -1.56 -7.58 8.39
N LEU A 85 -0.49 -7.89 7.65
CA LEU A 85 -0.45 -7.60 6.23
C LEU A 85 -0.98 -8.76 5.40
N ALA A 86 -1.55 -8.42 4.27
CA ALA A 86 -1.90 -9.34 3.20
C ALA A 86 -1.99 -8.58 1.87
N PHE A 87 -2.27 -9.24 0.78
CA PHE A 87 -2.54 -8.62 -0.51
C PHE A 87 -3.73 -9.28 -1.21
N ARG A 88 -4.34 -8.55 -2.15
CA ARG A 88 -5.47 -9.00 -2.96
C ARG A 88 -5.03 -9.18 -4.41
N PRO A 89 -4.64 -10.40 -4.83
CA PRO A 89 -4.21 -10.64 -6.19
C PRO A 89 -5.39 -10.54 -7.17
N GLN A 90 -5.10 -10.09 -8.38
CA GLN A 90 -6.02 -10.12 -9.50
C GLN A 90 -5.91 -11.48 -10.23
N SER A 91 -6.73 -11.70 -11.24
CA SER A 91 -6.81 -12.97 -11.99
C SER A 91 -5.49 -13.46 -12.58
N ASP A 92 -4.57 -12.54 -12.83
CA ASP A 92 -3.22 -12.78 -13.37
C ASP A 92 -2.14 -12.93 -12.29
N MET A 93 -2.53 -13.08 -11.02
CA MET A 93 -1.65 -13.19 -9.86
C MET A 93 -0.93 -11.88 -9.46
N HIS A 94 -1.15 -10.77 -10.14
CA HIS A 94 -0.62 -9.48 -9.75
C HIS A 94 -1.47 -8.81 -8.66
N HIS A 95 -0.84 -8.13 -7.73
CA HIS A 95 -1.51 -7.37 -6.66
C HIS A 95 -1.20 -5.89 -6.78
N LEU A 96 -2.07 -5.16 -7.48
CA LEU A 96 -1.89 -3.75 -7.85
C LEU A 96 -1.75 -2.81 -6.66
N LEU A 97 -2.43 -3.10 -5.55
CA LEU A 97 -2.39 -2.25 -4.34
C LEU A 97 -1.20 -2.57 -3.44
N GLY A 98 -0.45 -3.63 -3.77
CA GLY A 98 0.63 -4.11 -2.92
C GLY A 98 0.11 -4.71 -1.61
N ARG A 99 0.84 -4.50 -0.52
CA ARG A 99 0.45 -4.96 0.82
C ARG A 99 -0.57 -4.03 1.44
N GLU A 100 -1.64 -4.60 1.96
CA GLU A 100 -2.72 -3.90 2.65
C GLU A 100 -2.77 -4.36 4.11
N THR A 101 -3.34 -3.55 4.99
CA THR A 101 -3.55 -3.91 6.40
C THR A 101 -4.92 -4.53 6.57
N PHE A 102 -4.95 -5.69 7.21
CA PHE A 102 -6.16 -6.44 7.53
C PHE A 102 -6.34 -6.55 9.04
N LEU A 103 -7.57 -6.86 9.45
CA LEU A 103 -7.98 -7.06 10.83
C LEU A 103 -8.71 -8.40 10.93
N ALA A 104 -8.51 -9.12 12.04
CA ALA A 104 -9.30 -10.31 12.36
C ALA A 104 -9.48 -10.46 13.86
N PRO A 105 -10.62 -11.04 14.33
CA PRO A 105 -10.83 -11.30 15.73
C PRO A 105 -9.96 -12.46 16.22
N VAL A 106 -9.54 -12.38 17.47
CA VAL A 106 -8.80 -13.45 18.17
C VAL A 106 -9.59 -13.89 19.36
N ARG A 107 -9.81 -15.19 19.49
CA ARG A 107 -10.32 -15.80 20.73
C ARG A 107 -9.24 -16.68 21.36
N TRP A 108 -9.26 -16.81 22.66
CA TRP A 108 -8.36 -17.73 23.38
C TRP A 108 -9.12 -19.05 23.65
N ASP A 109 -8.55 -20.15 23.24
CA ASP A 109 -9.17 -21.47 23.47
C ASP A 109 -9.01 -21.94 24.93
N LYS A 110 -9.60 -23.08 25.28
CA LYS A 110 -9.54 -23.69 26.62
C LYS A 110 -8.11 -24.04 27.07
N ASN A 111 -7.19 -24.17 26.14
CA ASN A 111 -5.77 -24.46 26.39
C ASN A 111 -4.92 -23.19 26.43
N ALA A 112 -5.56 -22.01 26.45
CA ALA A 112 -4.93 -20.69 26.41
C ALA A 112 -4.06 -20.45 25.15
N TRP A 113 -4.48 -20.97 23.97
CA TRP A 113 -3.90 -20.64 22.70
C TRP A 113 -4.78 -19.65 21.91
N PRO A 114 -4.18 -18.69 21.19
CA PRO A 114 -4.96 -17.79 20.34
C PRO A 114 -5.44 -18.52 19.08
N VAL A 115 -6.69 -18.27 18.72
CA VAL A 115 -7.33 -18.78 17.50
C VAL A 115 -7.83 -17.57 16.72
N ILE A 116 -7.28 -17.36 15.54
CA ILE A 116 -7.60 -16.24 14.68
C ILE A 116 -8.82 -16.60 13.83
N ASN A 117 -9.85 -15.73 13.84
CA ASN A 117 -11.08 -15.84 13.05
C ASN A 117 -11.70 -17.26 13.04
N GLY A 118 -11.51 -18.01 14.11
CA GLY A 118 -12.06 -19.36 14.29
C GLY A 118 -11.28 -20.48 13.61
N ASP A 119 -10.73 -20.27 12.42
CA ASP A 119 -10.07 -21.31 11.62
C ASP A 119 -8.69 -20.92 11.06
N GLY A 120 -8.17 -19.75 11.43
CA GLY A 120 -6.90 -19.24 10.91
C GLY A 120 -6.98 -18.70 9.48
N SER A 121 -8.18 -18.44 8.98
CA SER A 121 -8.42 -17.74 7.73
C SER A 121 -8.99 -16.34 7.97
N VAL A 122 -9.03 -15.52 6.92
CA VAL A 122 -9.61 -14.18 6.98
C VAL A 122 -10.49 -13.92 5.76
N SER A 123 -11.46 -13.03 5.93
CA SER A 123 -12.39 -12.58 4.90
C SER A 123 -12.22 -11.08 4.64
N LEU A 124 -12.81 -10.60 3.54
CA LEU A 124 -12.84 -9.17 3.20
C LEU A 124 -13.77 -8.37 4.12
N GLU A 125 -14.76 -9.04 4.66
CA GLU A 125 -15.77 -8.46 5.55
C GLU A 125 -15.87 -9.28 6.83
N MET A 126 -16.09 -8.62 7.95
CA MET A 126 -16.32 -9.25 9.25
C MET A 126 -17.18 -8.37 10.13
N ASP A 127 -17.91 -9.00 11.04
CA ASP A 127 -18.68 -8.30 12.05
C ASP A 127 -17.78 -7.88 13.23
N VAL A 128 -18.02 -6.67 13.71
CA VAL A 128 -17.34 -6.10 14.88
C VAL A 128 -18.40 -5.61 15.87
N PRO A 129 -19.12 -6.54 16.55
CA PRO A 129 -20.32 -6.19 17.30
C PRO A 129 -20.05 -5.44 18.61
N THR A 130 -18.84 -5.55 19.15
CA THR A 130 -18.51 -5.06 20.50
C THR A 130 -17.80 -3.72 20.51
N LEU A 131 -17.15 -3.32 19.40
CA LEU A 131 -16.45 -2.04 19.31
C LEU A 131 -17.41 -0.94 18.83
N PRO A 132 -17.37 0.27 19.43
CA PRO A 132 -18.21 1.36 19.00
C PRO A 132 -17.81 1.83 17.60
N GLN A 133 -18.80 2.16 16.78
CA GLN A 133 -18.56 2.73 15.47
C GLN A 133 -17.88 4.10 15.59
N GLN A 134 -16.75 4.26 14.95
CA GLN A 134 -16.02 5.52 14.86
C GLN A 134 -15.96 5.97 13.41
N PRO A 135 -16.93 6.76 12.93
CA PRO A 135 -16.92 7.22 11.54
C PRO A 135 -15.79 8.22 11.32
N PHE A 136 -15.05 8.03 10.25
CA PHE A 136 -14.08 9.00 9.76
C PHE A 136 -14.74 9.92 8.73
N ALA A 137 -14.30 11.19 8.71
CA ALA A 137 -14.75 12.12 7.69
C ALA A 137 -14.36 11.61 6.30
N THR A 138 -15.30 11.70 5.36
CA THR A 138 -15.05 11.34 3.97
C THR A 138 -13.92 12.21 3.40
N LYS A 139 -12.89 11.59 2.87
CA LYS A 139 -11.79 12.31 2.22
C LYS A 139 -12.31 13.01 0.96
N PRO A 140 -11.93 14.28 0.71
CA PRO A 140 -12.31 14.94 -0.53
C PRO A 140 -11.76 14.21 -1.75
N VAL A 141 -12.63 13.90 -2.71
CA VAL A 141 -12.22 13.31 -4.00
C VAL A 141 -11.54 14.34 -4.91
N ARG A 142 -11.72 15.63 -4.64
CA ARG A 142 -11.15 16.73 -5.42
C ARG A 142 -10.28 17.62 -4.57
N THR A 143 -9.04 17.86 -5.03
CA THR A 143 -8.12 18.83 -4.42
C THR A 143 -8.08 20.09 -5.27
N ASN A 144 -8.23 21.26 -4.63
CA ASN A 144 -8.23 22.57 -5.28
C ASN A 144 -7.04 23.45 -4.86
N PHE A 145 -6.11 22.92 -4.07
CA PHE A 145 -4.88 23.58 -3.60
C PHE A 145 -5.06 24.94 -2.90
N LYS A 146 -6.28 25.27 -2.44
CA LYS A 146 -6.58 26.56 -1.80
C LYS A 146 -5.77 26.84 -0.53
N ASN A 147 -5.35 25.79 0.15
CA ASN A 147 -4.62 25.91 1.42
C ASN A 147 -3.13 26.25 1.25
N GLY A 148 -2.64 26.41 0.02
CA GLY A 148 -1.25 26.73 -0.28
C GLY A 148 -0.23 25.69 0.18
N LYS A 149 -0.67 24.43 0.40
CA LYS A 149 0.19 23.31 0.78
C LYS A 149 -0.42 21.99 0.37
N LEU A 150 0.41 20.97 0.24
CA LEU A 150 0.00 19.58 0.10
C LEU A 150 -0.38 19.00 1.47
N GLY A 151 -1.43 18.18 1.52
CA GLY A 151 -1.76 17.37 2.69
C GLY A 151 -0.87 16.11 2.80
N LEU A 152 -1.05 15.36 3.88
CA LEU A 152 -0.28 14.14 4.14
C LEU A 152 -0.56 13.01 3.12
N GLU A 153 -1.66 13.10 2.39
CA GLU A 153 -2.02 12.16 1.32
C GLU A 153 -1.17 12.29 0.06
N TRP A 154 -0.39 13.38 -0.06
CA TRP A 154 0.49 13.62 -1.19
C TRP A 154 1.90 13.15 -0.89
N VAL A 155 2.50 12.44 -1.83
CA VAL A 155 3.83 11.87 -1.72
C VAL A 155 4.67 12.23 -2.92
N HIS A 156 5.99 12.14 -2.74
CA HIS A 156 6.98 12.39 -3.79
C HIS A 156 7.80 11.13 -4.05
N VAL A 157 8.40 11.06 -5.19
CA VAL A 157 9.44 10.07 -5.48
C VAL A 157 10.76 10.62 -4.94
N ARG A 158 11.34 9.93 -3.97
CA ARG A 158 12.57 10.34 -3.24
C ARG A 158 12.41 11.68 -2.51
N ASN A 159 13.51 12.41 -2.35
CA ASN A 159 13.52 13.73 -1.71
C ASN A 159 13.22 14.81 -2.75
N PRO A 160 12.07 15.49 -2.70
CA PRO A 160 11.73 16.51 -3.67
C PRO A 160 12.60 17.76 -3.48
N HIS A 161 12.75 18.52 -4.56
CA HIS A 161 13.31 19.88 -4.55
C HIS A 161 12.18 20.87 -4.25
N PRO A 162 12.04 21.39 -3.01
CA PRO A 162 10.88 22.19 -2.59
C PRO A 162 10.63 23.42 -3.45
N GLU A 163 11.68 24.04 -4.00
CA GLU A 163 11.62 25.18 -4.88
C GLU A 163 10.92 24.94 -6.22
N ASN A 164 10.68 23.67 -6.55
CA ASN A 164 9.95 23.30 -7.76
C ASN A 164 8.43 23.26 -7.57
N TYR A 165 7.94 23.44 -6.32
CA TYR A 165 6.54 23.33 -5.96
C TYR A 165 6.07 24.64 -5.35
N THR A 166 5.20 25.37 -6.02
CA THR A 166 4.64 26.61 -5.50
C THR A 166 3.12 26.63 -5.66
N PHE A 167 2.46 27.42 -4.83
CA PHE A 167 1.01 27.55 -4.84
C PHE A 167 0.63 28.99 -5.17
N ASP A 168 -0.28 29.14 -6.11
CA ASP A 168 -0.80 30.43 -6.51
C ASP A 168 -2.24 30.31 -6.97
N SER A 169 -3.12 31.17 -6.44
CA SER A 169 -4.51 31.29 -6.90
C SER A 169 -5.25 29.96 -7.00
N ASN A 170 -5.12 29.10 -5.99
CA ASN A 170 -5.73 27.76 -5.94
C ASN A 170 -5.15 26.77 -6.97
N LYS A 171 -3.94 27.00 -7.42
CA LYS A 171 -3.22 26.12 -8.34
C LYS A 171 -1.92 25.66 -7.71
N LEU A 172 -1.56 24.42 -7.98
CA LEU A 172 -0.22 23.92 -7.79
C LEU A 172 0.59 24.22 -9.06
N ARG A 173 1.70 24.92 -8.89
CA ARG A 173 2.67 25.18 -9.96
C ARG A 173 3.85 24.28 -9.78
N LEU A 174 4.17 23.53 -10.82
CA LEU A 174 5.31 22.64 -10.91
C LEU A 174 6.33 23.25 -11.87
N LYS A 175 7.56 23.43 -11.39
CA LYS A 175 8.66 23.90 -12.21
C LYS A 175 9.31 22.68 -12.88
N PRO A 176 9.29 22.56 -14.22
CA PRO A 176 9.94 21.46 -14.91
C PRO A 176 11.46 21.51 -14.72
N THR A 177 12.08 20.34 -14.72
CA THR A 177 13.53 20.16 -14.65
C THR A 177 13.95 19.12 -15.68
N PRO A 178 15.25 18.99 -16.00
CA PRO A 178 15.75 17.94 -16.88
C PRO A 178 15.59 16.52 -16.29
N ILE A 179 15.31 16.42 -14.97
CA ILE A 179 15.13 15.15 -14.27
C ILE A 179 13.77 14.57 -14.67
N THR A 180 13.78 13.42 -15.33
CA THR A 180 12.58 12.75 -15.83
C THR A 180 12.06 11.68 -14.86
N LEU A 181 10.91 11.11 -15.16
CA LEU A 181 10.36 9.96 -14.40
C LEU A 181 11.25 8.71 -14.49
N ASN A 182 12.16 8.66 -15.45
CA ASN A 182 13.10 7.55 -15.65
C ASN A 182 14.38 7.69 -14.82
N ASP A 183 14.56 8.76 -14.07
CA ASP A 183 15.78 9.00 -13.32
C ASP A 183 15.83 8.15 -12.05
N PHE A 184 16.92 7.42 -11.83
CA PHE A 184 17.13 6.54 -10.68
C PHE A 184 17.76 7.23 -9.46
N LYS A 185 18.30 8.44 -9.62
CA LYS A 185 19.15 9.07 -8.60
C LYS A 185 18.50 10.29 -7.98
N ASP A 186 17.90 11.13 -8.81
CA ASP A 186 17.32 12.39 -8.36
C ASP A 186 15.79 12.38 -8.40
N SER A 187 15.15 13.38 -7.79
CA SER A 187 13.71 13.49 -7.70
C SER A 187 13.14 14.30 -8.86
N PRO A 188 12.29 13.69 -9.71
CA PRO A 188 11.57 14.46 -10.71
C PRO A 188 10.57 15.41 -10.04
N THR A 189 10.18 16.49 -10.73
CA THR A 189 9.11 17.36 -10.25
C THR A 189 7.76 16.64 -10.39
N LEU A 190 7.47 15.80 -9.41
CA LEU A 190 6.32 14.89 -9.37
C LEU A 190 5.65 14.93 -8.01
N VAL A 191 4.32 14.98 -7.98
CA VAL A 191 3.52 14.81 -6.79
C VAL A 191 2.47 13.74 -7.05
N CYS A 192 2.37 12.76 -6.16
CA CYS A 192 1.52 11.60 -6.32
C CYS A 192 0.56 11.42 -5.14
N ARG A 193 -0.49 10.66 -5.38
CA ARG A 193 -1.31 10.04 -4.35
C ARG A 193 -1.21 8.52 -4.52
N ARG A 194 -1.21 7.80 -3.40
CA ARG A 194 -1.28 6.33 -3.47
C ARG A 194 -2.62 5.90 -4.03
N GLN A 195 -2.59 4.91 -4.90
CA GLN A 195 -3.79 4.23 -5.37
C GLN A 195 -4.43 3.48 -4.20
N GLU A 196 -5.72 3.74 -3.95
CA GLU A 196 -6.50 3.11 -2.86
C GLU A 196 -7.53 2.10 -3.38
N HIS A 197 -7.80 2.10 -4.70
CA HIS A 197 -8.80 1.24 -5.35
C HIS A 197 -8.22 0.54 -6.58
N ILE A 198 -8.70 -0.67 -6.86
CA ILE A 198 -8.29 -1.42 -8.05
C ILE A 198 -8.74 -0.66 -9.30
N ASP A 199 -10.02 -0.26 -9.33
CA ASP A 199 -10.60 0.54 -10.40
C ASP A 199 -10.76 1.99 -9.95
N PHE A 200 -10.23 2.93 -10.73
CA PHE A 200 -10.35 4.36 -10.43
C PHE A 200 -10.30 5.21 -11.70
N THR A 201 -10.77 6.43 -11.57
CA THR A 201 -10.60 7.48 -12.58
C THR A 201 -9.92 8.67 -11.94
N ALA A 202 -8.83 9.15 -12.55
CA ALA A 202 -8.15 10.36 -12.14
C ALA A 202 -8.27 11.43 -13.24
N THR A 203 -8.55 12.67 -12.84
CA THR A 203 -8.64 13.80 -13.75
C THR A 203 -7.87 14.98 -13.21
N THR A 204 -7.23 15.73 -14.11
CA THR A 204 -6.60 17.01 -13.79
C THR A 204 -6.74 17.99 -14.94
N SER A 205 -6.54 19.27 -14.64
CA SER A 205 -6.34 20.31 -15.66
C SER A 205 -4.90 20.75 -15.64
N VAL A 206 -4.21 20.63 -16.76
CA VAL A 206 -2.80 21.00 -16.93
C VAL A 206 -2.68 22.15 -17.91
N GLN A 207 -1.83 23.12 -17.59
CA GLN A 207 -1.48 24.23 -18.47
C GLN A 207 0.01 24.45 -18.46
N LEU A 208 0.65 24.31 -19.62
CA LEU A 208 2.04 24.73 -19.81
C LEU A 208 2.08 26.27 -19.91
N GLN A 209 2.94 26.90 -19.10
CA GLN A 209 3.14 28.34 -19.10
C GLN A 209 4.62 28.65 -19.38
N LYS A 210 4.89 29.50 -20.37
CA LYS A 210 6.25 29.87 -20.78
C LYS A 210 7.11 28.62 -21.11
N ALA A 211 6.47 27.63 -21.71
CA ALA A 211 7.11 26.36 -22.02
C ALA A 211 8.01 26.51 -23.24
N SER A 212 9.14 25.85 -23.19
CA SER A 212 10.07 25.68 -24.31
C SER A 212 9.76 24.41 -25.11
N SER A 213 10.21 24.33 -26.34
CA SER A 213 10.09 23.11 -27.14
C SER A 213 10.73 21.93 -26.40
N GLY A 214 9.96 20.84 -26.23
CA GLY A 214 10.37 19.66 -25.50
C GLY A 214 9.82 19.56 -24.07
N ASP A 215 9.31 20.65 -23.49
CA ASP A 215 8.71 20.61 -22.14
C ASP A 215 7.46 19.74 -22.12
N GLU A 216 7.33 18.92 -21.07
CA GLU A 216 6.25 17.94 -20.87
C GLU A 216 5.61 18.13 -19.49
N ALA A 217 4.28 18.06 -19.39
CA ALA A 217 3.55 18.02 -18.14
C ALA A 217 2.22 17.27 -18.29
N GLY A 218 1.84 16.47 -17.27
CA GLY A 218 0.62 15.69 -17.34
C GLY A 218 0.35 14.84 -16.12
N LEU A 219 -0.35 13.74 -16.36
CA LEU A 219 -0.64 12.70 -15.39
C LEU A 219 0.24 11.46 -15.66
N THR A 220 0.58 10.77 -14.60
CA THR A 220 1.21 9.46 -14.69
C THR A 220 0.56 8.47 -13.73
N VAL A 221 0.45 7.22 -14.16
CA VAL A 221 0.28 6.06 -13.28
C VAL A 221 1.67 5.48 -13.09
N TYR A 222 2.25 5.73 -11.94
CA TYR A 222 3.66 5.50 -11.68
C TYR A 222 3.86 4.37 -10.68
N MET A 223 4.58 3.34 -11.08
CA MET A 223 5.03 2.25 -10.21
C MET A 223 6.52 2.39 -9.88
N SER A 224 7.34 2.64 -10.89
CA SER A 224 8.78 2.82 -10.77
C SER A 224 9.34 3.60 -11.97
N GLU A 225 10.64 3.91 -11.95
CA GLU A 225 11.36 4.57 -13.06
C GLU A 225 11.33 3.77 -14.37
N THR A 226 11.06 2.47 -14.26
CA THR A 226 10.97 1.56 -15.41
C THR A 226 9.56 1.05 -15.69
N SER A 227 8.55 1.53 -14.94
CA SER A 227 7.17 1.06 -15.10
C SER A 227 6.18 2.18 -14.80
N HIS A 228 5.71 2.86 -15.84
CA HIS A 228 4.72 3.93 -15.72
C HIS A 228 3.98 4.17 -17.04
N TYR A 229 2.78 4.73 -16.91
CA TYR A 229 1.95 5.18 -18.04
C TYR A 229 1.69 6.67 -17.91
N ASP A 230 2.01 7.43 -18.96
CA ASP A 230 1.99 8.89 -18.96
C ASP A 230 0.98 9.42 -19.97
N LEU A 231 0.08 10.28 -19.52
CA LEU A 231 -0.76 11.11 -20.38
C LEU A 231 -0.37 12.58 -20.18
N PHE A 232 0.27 13.20 -21.17
CA PHE A 232 0.86 14.51 -20.99
C PHE A 232 0.75 15.39 -22.23
N VAL A 233 0.84 16.70 -21.99
CA VAL A 233 1.00 17.71 -23.05
C VAL A 233 2.47 17.99 -23.23
N LYS A 234 2.93 17.96 -24.47
CA LYS A 234 4.29 18.31 -24.89
C LYS A 234 4.28 19.57 -25.73
N GLN A 235 5.15 20.52 -25.41
CA GLN A 235 5.38 21.69 -26.24
C GLN A 235 6.25 21.30 -27.43
N LEU A 236 5.74 21.43 -28.66
CA LEU A 236 6.48 21.13 -29.89
C LEU A 236 7.18 22.38 -30.48
N SER A 237 6.48 23.51 -30.39
CA SER A 237 6.98 24.84 -30.77
C SER A 237 6.13 25.90 -30.09
N ASP A 238 6.43 27.16 -30.23
CA ASP A 238 5.72 28.29 -29.61
C ASP A 238 4.18 28.24 -29.81
N LYS A 239 3.74 27.65 -30.89
CA LYS A 239 2.30 27.60 -31.29
C LYS A 239 1.70 26.21 -31.37
N LYS A 240 2.50 25.16 -31.14
CA LYS A 240 2.02 23.77 -31.27
C LYS A 240 2.30 22.97 -30.02
N GLN A 241 1.27 22.25 -29.59
CA GLN A 241 1.32 21.28 -28.52
C GLN A 241 0.78 19.94 -29.02
N ALA A 242 1.29 18.86 -28.44
CA ALA A 242 0.75 17.51 -28.65
C ALA A 242 0.26 16.95 -27.31
N LEU A 243 -0.86 16.23 -27.36
CA LEU A 243 -1.29 15.35 -26.28
C LEU A 243 -0.76 13.95 -26.59
N ILE A 244 0.01 13.39 -25.66
CA ILE A 244 0.74 12.15 -25.87
C ILE A 244 0.35 11.14 -24.79
N LEU A 245 0.04 9.92 -25.21
CA LEU A 245 -0.03 8.73 -24.36
C LEU A 245 1.25 7.91 -24.60
N ARG A 246 2.03 7.75 -23.54
CA ARG A 246 3.28 6.98 -23.55
C ARG A 246 3.24 5.98 -22.41
N TYR A 247 3.88 4.84 -22.59
CA TYR A 247 4.18 3.93 -21.50
C TYR A 247 5.62 3.46 -21.52
N ARG A 248 6.13 3.12 -20.34
CA ARG A 248 7.42 2.49 -20.13
C ARG A 248 7.23 1.19 -19.37
N LEU A 249 7.81 0.10 -19.89
CA LEU A 249 7.83 -1.23 -19.30
C LEU A 249 9.24 -1.81 -19.40
N GLY A 250 10.01 -1.74 -18.31
CA GLY A 250 11.43 -2.07 -18.32
C GLY A 250 12.22 -1.12 -19.24
N GLU A 251 12.92 -1.69 -20.20
CA GLU A 251 13.68 -0.93 -21.20
C GLU A 251 12.81 -0.44 -22.37
N LEU A 252 11.60 -0.97 -22.52
CA LEU A 252 10.70 -0.56 -23.60
C LEU A 252 10.03 0.76 -23.24
N SER A 253 10.19 1.75 -24.13
CA SER A 253 9.41 3.00 -24.11
C SER A 253 8.65 3.13 -25.42
N HIS A 254 7.35 3.35 -25.36
CA HIS A 254 6.49 3.41 -26.53
C HIS A 254 5.50 4.56 -26.44
N ILE A 255 5.31 5.27 -27.56
CA ILE A 255 4.24 6.24 -27.73
C ILE A 255 3.06 5.52 -28.38
N GLU A 256 2.00 5.34 -27.60
CA GLU A 256 0.78 4.67 -28.07
C GLU A 256 -0.07 5.59 -28.95
N LYS A 257 -0.13 6.87 -28.60
CA LYS A 257 -0.93 7.85 -29.32
C LYS A 257 -0.38 9.25 -29.18
N GLU A 258 -0.44 10.01 -30.31
CA GLU A 258 -0.11 11.43 -30.35
C GLU A 258 -1.21 12.18 -31.10
N ILE A 259 -1.66 13.30 -30.53
CA ILE A 259 -2.67 14.21 -31.11
C ILE A 259 -2.08 15.63 -31.07
N ILE A 260 -1.94 16.26 -32.21
CA ILE A 260 -1.36 17.61 -32.39
C ILE A 260 -2.48 18.64 -32.52
#